data_71edf1eb85c272f2a2bf77c361462873
#
_entry.id   71edf1eb85c272f2a2bf77c361462873
#
_cell.length_a   1.000
_cell.length_b   1.000
_cell.length_c   1.000
_cell.angle_alpha   90.00
_cell.angle_beta   90.00
_cell.angle_gamma   90.00
#
_symmetry.space_group_name_H-M   'P 1'
#
loop_
_entity.id
_entity.type
_entity.pdbx_description
1 polymer ?
#
loop_
_entity_poly.entity_id
_entity_poly.type
_entity_poly.pdbx_seq_one_letter_code
_entity_poly.pdbx_strand_id
1 'polypeptide(L)'
;LASAWRYAQRTGRALAIDWRGSCYLNQPFTNAFPVFFEPIQDIAGVRVICDDEINQLSFPGPFFPSWWNKPSIDCVYRPDEQIFRERDELSELFQAEHDSEANTVVCDACLMWRCDQDAERQIFRSIKPRPEIQARIDALYQEYFEGRNIIGVHV
;
A
#
# COMPACT_ATOMS: atom_id res chain seq x y z
N LEU A 1 -2.80 -1.06 -2.42
CA LEU A 1 -1.71 -2.03 -2.22
C LEU A 1 -1.76 -3.16 -3.24
N ALA A 2 -2.88 -3.89 -3.40
CA ALA A 2 -3.00 -5.04 -4.30
C ALA A 2 -2.64 -4.71 -5.75
N SER A 3 -3.12 -3.60 -6.28
CA SER A 3 -2.80 -3.15 -7.66
C SER A 3 -1.31 -2.84 -7.84
N ALA A 4 -0.70 -2.16 -6.86
CA ALA A 4 0.73 -1.87 -6.89
C ALA A 4 1.58 -3.15 -6.83
N TRP A 5 1.17 -4.12 -5.99
CA TRP A 5 1.82 -5.42 -5.95
C TRP A 5 1.71 -6.17 -7.28
N ARG A 6 0.50 -6.20 -7.88
CA ARG A 6 0.28 -6.86 -9.16
C ARG A 6 1.10 -6.24 -10.28
N TYR A 7 1.19 -4.91 -10.28
CA TYR A 7 2.07 -4.20 -11.18
C TYR A 7 3.54 -4.57 -10.96
N ALA A 8 4.01 -4.55 -9.71
CA ALA A 8 5.38 -4.93 -9.37
C ALA A 8 5.70 -6.38 -9.79
N GLN A 9 4.77 -7.32 -9.57
CA GLN A 9 4.91 -8.72 -9.99
C GLN A 9 5.09 -8.84 -11.50
N ARG A 10 4.26 -8.13 -12.27
CA ARG A 10 4.30 -8.19 -13.73
C ARG A 10 5.57 -7.57 -14.31
N THR A 11 6.07 -6.51 -13.69
CA THR A 11 7.19 -5.72 -14.21
C THR A 11 8.53 -6.09 -13.58
N GLY A 12 8.56 -7.03 -12.64
CA GLY A 12 9.78 -7.43 -11.94
C GLY A 12 10.32 -6.38 -10.96
N ARG A 13 9.47 -5.43 -10.53
CA ARG A 13 9.83 -4.38 -9.58
C ARG A 13 9.71 -4.86 -8.13
N ALA A 14 10.45 -4.23 -7.22
CA ALA A 14 10.17 -4.35 -5.79
C ALA A 14 9.00 -3.45 -5.39
N LEU A 15 8.30 -3.83 -4.32
CA LEU A 15 7.20 -3.08 -3.71
C LEU A 15 7.69 -2.44 -2.42
N ALA A 16 7.70 -1.11 -2.35
CA ALA A 16 7.92 -0.38 -1.10
C ALA A 16 6.57 0.05 -0.51
N ILE A 17 6.33 -0.30 0.78
CA ILE A 17 5.13 0.11 1.51
C ILE A 17 5.53 1.20 2.49
N ASP A 18 5.37 2.44 2.07
CA ASP A 18 5.73 3.62 2.84
C ASP A 18 4.46 4.33 3.36
N TRP A 19 4.18 4.14 4.64
CA TRP A 19 3.07 4.77 5.34
C TRP A 19 3.56 5.83 6.34
N ARG A 20 4.71 6.43 6.08
CA ARG A 20 5.17 7.60 6.86
C ARG A 20 4.24 8.78 6.62
N GLY A 21 3.99 9.57 7.66
CA GLY A 21 3.05 10.70 7.60
C GLY A 21 1.59 10.30 7.45
N SER A 22 1.25 9.01 7.58
CA SER A 22 -0.14 8.56 7.52
C SER A 22 -0.94 9.05 8.73
N CYS A 23 -2.25 9.18 8.58
CA CYS A 23 -3.17 9.55 9.66
C CYS A 23 -3.30 8.49 10.77
N TYR A 24 -2.70 7.31 10.57
CA TYR A 24 -2.77 6.20 11.53
C TYR A 24 -1.80 6.32 12.70
N LEU A 25 -0.75 7.15 12.56
CA LEU A 25 0.22 7.42 13.63
C LEU A 25 0.44 8.93 13.77
N ASN A 26 0.49 9.39 15.02
CA ASN A 26 0.89 10.76 15.34
C ASN A 26 2.43 10.92 15.37
N GLN A 27 3.12 10.30 14.41
CA GLN A 27 4.57 10.26 14.27
C GLN A 27 4.93 10.35 12.78
N PRO A 28 5.19 11.55 12.25
CA PRO A 28 5.26 11.77 10.79
C PRO A 28 6.40 11.04 10.08
N PHE A 29 7.47 10.68 10.80
CA PHE A 29 8.63 10.01 10.21
C PHE A 29 8.65 8.50 10.44
N THR A 30 7.65 7.95 11.13
CA THR A 30 7.55 6.52 11.40
C THR A 30 6.67 5.86 10.35
N ASN A 31 7.16 4.78 9.73
CA ASN A 31 6.32 3.98 8.86
C ASN A 31 5.26 3.25 9.70
N ALA A 32 3.98 3.53 9.43
CA ALA A 32 2.88 2.93 10.18
C ALA A 32 2.69 1.44 9.88
N PHE A 33 3.11 0.97 8.72
CA PHE A 33 2.87 -0.42 8.32
C PHE A 33 3.43 -1.43 9.32
N PRO A 34 4.74 -1.41 9.71
CA PRO A 34 5.30 -2.37 10.65
C PRO A 34 4.81 -2.17 12.09
N VAL A 35 4.10 -1.09 12.41
CA VAL A 35 3.46 -0.91 13.72
C VAL A 35 2.22 -1.79 13.85
N PHE A 36 1.49 -2.00 12.76
CA PHE A 36 0.24 -2.75 12.76
C PHE A 36 0.38 -4.18 12.22
N PHE A 37 1.34 -4.41 11.34
CA PHE A 37 1.49 -5.67 10.63
C PHE A 37 2.87 -6.28 10.84
N GLU A 38 2.95 -7.60 10.72
CA GLU A 38 4.24 -8.30 10.70
C GLU A 38 5.06 -7.88 9.48
N PRO A 39 6.39 -7.75 9.60
CA PRO A 39 7.26 -7.46 8.47
C PRO A 39 7.13 -8.53 7.38
N ILE A 40 7.06 -8.10 6.14
CA ILE A 40 6.94 -8.96 4.96
C ILE A 40 8.14 -8.68 4.06
N GLN A 41 8.86 -9.70 3.66
CA GLN A 41 10.02 -9.56 2.76
C GLN A 41 9.71 -9.97 1.32
N ASP A 42 8.71 -10.84 1.14
CA ASP A 42 8.30 -11.34 -0.18
C ASP A 42 6.82 -11.67 -0.19
N ILE A 43 6.15 -11.35 -1.30
CA ILE A 43 4.81 -11.81 -1.61
C ILE A 43 4.82 -12.40 -3.01
N ALA A 44 4.79 -13.73 -3.10
CA ALA A 44 4.73 -14.46 -4.37
C ALA A 44 5.80 -14.03 -5.39
N GLY A 45 7.06 -13.93 -4.93
CA GLY A 45 8.21 -13.56 -5.74
C GLY A 45 8.42 -12.06 -5.92
N VAL A 46 7.59 -11.22 -5.33
CA VAL A 46 7.79 -9.78 -5.29
C VAL A 46 8.48 -9.39 -3.99
N ARG A 47 9.71 -8.88 -4.08
CA ARG A 47 10.40 -8.32 -2.91
C ARG A 47 9.58 -7.17 -2.33
N VAL A 48 9.34 -7.22 -1.02
CA VAL A 48 8.64 -6.17 -0.27
C VAL A 48 9.58 -5.49 0.72
N ILE A 49 9.52 -4.18 0.77
CA ILE A 49 10.26 -3.33 1.70
C ILE A 49 9.22 -2.56 2.49
N CYS A 50 9.07 -2.84 3.78
CA CYS A 50 8.01 -2.25 4.61
C CYS A 50 8.44 -1.91 6.03
N ASP A 51 9.68 -2.18 6.39
CA ASP A 51 10.29 -1.95 7.70
C ASP A 51 11.18 -0.70 7.74
N ASP A 52 12.11 -0.65 8.67
CA ASP A 52 13.04 0.47 8.82
C ASP A 52 14.01 0.64 7.63
N GLU A 53 14.18 -0.38 6.77
CA GLU A 53 14.96 -0.25 5.54
C GLU A 53 14.42 0.89 4.68
N ILE A 54 13.11 1.16 4.73
CA ILE A 54 12.47 2.22 3.96
C ILE A 54 13.03 3.61 4.27
N ASN A 55 13.49 3.83 5.51
CA ASN A 55 14.09 5.11 5.92
C ASN A 55 15.45 5.35 5.28
N GLN A 56 16.11 4.31 4.79
CA GLN A 56 17.42 4.35 4.15
C GLN A 56 17.33 4.34 2.62
N LEU A 57 16.12 4.10 2.08
CA LEU A 57 15.93 4.08 0.64
C LEU A 57 15.99 5.48 0.06
N SER A 58 16.78 5.60 -1.00
CA SER A 58 16.70 6.71 -1.94
C SER A 58 15.91 6.24 -3.15
N PHE A 59 14.76 6.83 -3.37
CA PHE A 59 13.95 6.54 -4.54
C PHE A 59 14.48 7.32 -5.74
N PRO A 60 15.09 6.69 -6.75
CA PRO A 60 15.66 7.39 -7.88
C PRO A 60 14.58 7.87 -8.85
N GLY A 61 14.70 9.11 -9.32
CA GLY A 61 13.94 9.58 -10.49
C GLY A 61 14.49 8.99 -11.80
N PRO A 62 13.76 9.10 -12.90
CA PRO A 62 12.48 9.77 -13.01
C PRO A 62 11.35 9.04 -12.27
N PHE A 63 10.33 9.80 -11.87
CA PHE A 63 9.14 9.30 -11.19
C PHE A 63 7.96 9.22 -12.16
N PHE A 64 7.06 8.28 -11.88
CA PHE A 64 5.73 8.25 -12.45
C PHE A 64 4.69 8.23 -11.32
N PRO A 65 3.67 9.06 -11.33
CA PRO A 65 3.48 10.23 -12.21
C PRO A 65 4.62 11.28 -12.10
N SER A 66 4.88 12.02 -13.16
CA SER A 66 6.07 12.88 -13.31
C SER A 66 6.16 14.07 -12.34
N TRP A 67 5.07 14.45 -11.67
CA TRP A 67 5.08 15.51 -10.64
C TRP A 67 5.65 15.07 -9.30
N TRP A 68 5.86 13.79 -9.07
CA TRP A 68 6.64 13.30 -7.94
C TRP A 68 8.11 13.63 -8.20
N ASN A 69 8.60 14.70 -7.60
CA ASN A 69 9.96 15.17 -7.83
C ASN A 69 10.82 15.15 -6.55
N LYS A 70 10.31 14.56 -5.47
CA LYS A 70 11.02 14.49 -4.19
C LYS A 70 11.30 13.05 -3.79
N PRO A 71 12.51 12.79 -3.26
CA PRO A 71 12.86 11.46 -2.72
C PRO A 71 12.14 11.13 -1.41
N SER A 72 11.57 12.09 -0.72
CA SER A 72 10.74 11.88 0.46
C SER A 72 9.27 11.98 0.06
N ILE A 73 8.52 10.93 0.30
CA ILE A 73 7.07 10.92 0.17
C ILE A 73 6.52 11.63 1.42
N ASP A 74 6.61 12.94 1.45
CA ASP A 74 5.85 13.70 2.42
C ASP A 74 4.38 13.58 2.02
N CYS A 75 3.52 13.20 2.94
CA CYS A 75 2.06 13.27 2.77
C CYS A 75 1.65 14.74 2.63
N VAL A 76 1.91 15.30 1.48
CA VAL A 76 1.51 16.66 1.16
C VAL A 76 0.05 16.58 0.71
N TYR A 77 -0.81 17.37 1.36
CA TYR A 77 -2.16 17.61 0.87
C TYR A 77 -2.08 18.03 -0.60
N ARG A 78 -2.77 17.28 -1.44
CA ARG A 78 -2.85 17.54 -2.89
C ARG A 78 -4.26 17.98 -3.24
N PRO A 79 -4.41 18.93 -4.18
CA PRO A 79 -5.73 19.29 -4.70
C PRO A 79 -6.43 18.05 -5.30
N ASP A 80 -7.74 17.98 -5.17
CA ASP A 80 -8.55 16.88 -5.69
C ASP A 80 -8.33 16.61 -7.18
N GLU A 81 -8.16 17.67 -7.97
CA GLU A 81 -7.86 17.55 -9.42
C GLU A 81 -6.56 16.79 -9.69
N GLN A 82 -5.54 17.00 -8.88
CA GLN A 82 -4.27 16.29 -9.02
C GLN A 82 -4.43 14.81 -8.64
N ILE A 83 -5.22 14.51 -7.61
CA ILE A 83 -5.53 13.14 -7.19
C ILE A 83 -6.28 12.39 -8.30
N PHE A 84 -7.29 13.02 -8.91
CA PHE A 84 -8.04 12.39 -10.00
C PHE A 84 -7.17 12.12 -11.23
N ARG A 85 -6.34 13.09 -11.61
CA ARG A 85 -5.42 12.91 -12.73
C ARG A 85 -4.41 11.78 -12.48
N GLU A 86 -3.84 11.71 -11.29
CA GLU A 86 -2.93 10.63 -10.89
C GLU A 86 -3.62 9.27 -10.99
N ARG A 87 -4.87 9.19 -10.52
CA ARG A 87 -5.65 7.97 -10.62
C ARG A 87 -5.78 7.49 -12.06
N ASP A 88 -6.12 8.38 -12.96
CA ASP A 88 -6.35 8.01 -14.35
C ASP A 88 -5.04 7.56 -15.03
N GLU A 89 -3.94 8.30 -14.85
CA GLU A 89 -2.62 7.94 -15.38
C GLU A 89 -2.10 6.60 -14.83
N LEU A 90 -2.26 6.34 -13.53
CA LEU A 90 -1.89 5.05 -12.93
C LEU A 90 -2.83 3.93 -13.39
N SER A 91 -4.13 4.20 -13.59
CA SER A 91 -5.07 3.21 -14.10
C SER A 91 -4.68 2.74 -15.49
N GLU A 92 -4.32 3.66 -16.36
CA GLU A 92 -3.81 3.35 -17.70
C GLU A 92 -2.53 2.52 -17.63
N LEU A 93 -1.56 2.93 -16.80
CA LEU A 93 -0.31 2.18 -16.61
C LEU A 93 -0.55 0.77 -16.09
N PHE A 94 -1.45 0.59 -15.11
CA PHE A 94 -1.71 -0.72 -14.52
C PHE A 94 -2.47 -1.66 -15.45
N GLN A 95 -3.21 -1.13 -16.41
CA GLN A 95 -3.88 -1.90 -17.47
C GLN A 95 -2.98 -2.15 -18.67
N ALA A 96 -1.94 -1.35 -18.85
CA ALA A 96 -1.01 -1.51 -19.96
C ALA A 96 -0.20 -2.82 -19.85
N GLU A 97 0.17 -3.39 -20.98
CA GLU A 97 1.01 -4.60 -21.01
C GLU A 97 2.49 -4.32 -20.81
N HIS A 98 2.91 -3.05 -20.87
CA HIS A 98 4.30 -2.62 -20.73
C HIS A 98 4.57 -1.99 -19.36
N ASP A 99 5.84 -1.89 -18.99
CA ASP A 99 6.28 -1.18 -17.79
C ASP A 99 6.46 0.32 -18.08
N SER A 100 6.43 1.13 -17.02
CA SER A 100 6.82 2.53 -17.08
C SER A 100 8.32 2.66 -17.31
N GLU A 101 8.75 3.65 -18.08
CA GLU A 101 10.17 4.03 -18.20
C GLU A 101 10.71 4.71 -16.93
N ALA A 102 9.84 5.07 -16.00
CA ALA A 102 10.24 5.68 -14.72
C ALA A 102 10.95 4.66 -13.82
N ASN A 103 11.99 5.10 -13.12
CA ASN A 103 12.66 4.25 -12.12
C ASN A 103 11.77 3.98 -10.91
N THR A 104 10.93 4.95 -10.52
CA THR A 104 10.03 4.84 -9.38
C THR A 104 8.60 5.15 -9.80
N VAL A 105 7.69 4.21 -9.55
CA VAL A 105 6.25 4.40 -9.71
C VAL A 105 5.64 4.61 -8.33
N VAL A 106 4.97 5.74 -8.13
CA VAL A 106 4.37 6.13 -6.86
C VAL A 106 2.86 5.90 -6.93
N CYS A 107 2.33 5.15 -5.96
CA CYS A 107 0.90 4.86 -5.84
C CYS A 107 0.41 5.38 -4.49
N ASP A 108 -0.37 6.43 -4.50
CA ASP A 108 -1.02 6.91 -3.28
C ASP A 108 -2.18 5.99 -2.89
N ALA A 109 -2.28 5.71 -1.59
CA ALA A 109 -3.23 4.73 -1.04
C ALA A 109 -4.70 5.18 -1.09
N CYS A 110 -4.97 6.46 -1.29
CA CYS A 110 -6.34 6.98 -1.35
C CYS A 110 -7.10 6.57 -2.62
N LEU A 111 -6.46 5.86 -3.53
CA LEU A 111 -7.03 5.52 -4.82
C LEU A 111 -7.40 4.04 -4.86
N MET A 112 -8.70 3.78 -5.05
CA MET A 112 -9.18 2.43 -5.24
C MET A 112 -8.99 2.01 -6.71
N TRP A 113 -7.98 1.18 -6.95
CA TRP A 113 -7.76 0.54 -8.23
C TRP A 113 -8.58 -0.75 -8.30
N ARG A 114 -9.19 -1.00 -9.43
CA ARG A 114 -9.78 -2.31 -9.66
C ARG A 114 -8.66 -3.31 -9.91
N CYS A 115 -8.39 -4.10 -8.89
CA CYS A 115 -7.56 -5.29 -8.98
C CYS A 115 -8.45 -6.52 -9.19
N ASP A 116 -7.92 -7.59 -9.75
CA ASP A 116 -8.66 -8.84 -9.75
C ASP A 116 -8.78 -9.37 -8.30
N GLN A 117 -9.89 -10.06 -8.01
CA GLN A 117 -10.19 -10.53 -6.66
C GLN A 117 -9.15 -11.54 -6.14
N ASP A 118 -8.49 -12.27 -7.01
CA ASP A 118 -7.50 -13.26 -6.61
C ASP A 118 -6.21 -12.58 -6.16
N ALA A 119 -5.78 -11.52 -6.83
CA ALA A 119 -4.66 -10.70 -6.39
C ALA A 119 -4.95 -10.02 -5.04
N GLU A 120 -6.16 -9.51 -4.84
CA GLU A 120 -6.57 -8.95 -3.55
C GLU A 120 -6.53 -9.99 -2.43
N ARG A 121 -7.10 -11.18 -2.66
CA ARG A 121 -7.06 -12.27 -1.68
C ARG A 121 -5.65 -12.72 -1.35
N GLN A 122 -4.77 -12.78 -2.33
CA GLN A 122 -3.37 -13.17 -2.13
C GLN A 122 -2.64 -12.16 -1.25
N ILE A 123 -2.79 -10.87 -1.53
CA ILE A 123 -2.21 -9.81 -0.69
C ILE A 123 -2.75 -9.87 0.73
N PHE A 124 -4.07 -9.90 0.91
CA PHE A 124 -4.67 -9.91 2.25
C PHE A 124 -4.29 -11.15 3.07
N ARG A 125 -4.09 -12.29 2.43
CA ARG A 125 -3.59 -13.50 3.11
C ARG A 125 -2.12 -13.40 3.51
N SER A 126 -1.34 -12.60 2.82
CA SER A 126 0.09 -12.39 3.09
C SER A 126 0.34 -11.35 4.18
N ILE A 127 -0.60 -10.43 4.38
CA ILE A 127 -0.50 -9.38 5.40
C ILE A 127 -1.10 -9.92 6.70
N LYS A 128 -0.26 -10.07 7.72
CA LYS A 128 -0.69 -10.54 9.04
C LYS A 128 -0.61 -9.41 10.04
N PRO A 129 -1.68 -9.14 10.80
CA PRO A 129 -1.59 -8.25 11.96
C PRO A 129 -0.52 -8.73 12.94
N ARG A 130 0.11 -7.83 13.66
CA ARG A 130 0.97 -8.22 14.77
C ARG A 130 0.18 -9.01 15.82
N PRO A 131 0.82 -9.95 16.55
CA PRO A 131 0.12 -10.84 17.48
C PRO A 131 -0.75 -10.10 18.51
N GLU A 132 -0.27 -8.99 19.03
CA GLU A 132 -1.00 -8.17 20.00
C GLU A 132 -2.25 -7.51 19.38
N ILE A 133 -2.19 -7.15 18.11
CA ILE A 133 -3.33 -6.60 17.37
C ILE A 133 -4.30 -7.72 17.02
N GLN A 134 -3.79 -8.86 16.55
CA GLN A 134 -4.63 -10.03 16.26
C GLN A 134 -5.39 -10.49 17.51
N ALA A 135 -4.74 -10.57 18.67
CA ALA A 135 -5.40 -10.93 19.93
C ALA A 135 -6.54 -9.99 20.30
N ARG A 136 -6.39 -8.67 20.03
CA ARG A 136 -7.47 -7.70 20.26
C ARG A 136 -8.62 -7.88 19.26
N ILE A 137 -8.31 -8.16 18.00
CA ILE A 137 -9.32 -8.45 16.97
C ILE A 137 -10.12 -9.70 17.36
N ASP A 138 -9.43 -10.77 17.78
CA ASP A 138 -10.04 -12.03 18.19
C ASP A 138 -10.94 -11.85 19.41
N ALA A 139 -10.50 -11.10 20.41
CA ALA A 139 -11.30 -10.78 21.59
C ALA A 139 -12.58 -10.00 21.23
N LEU A 140 -12.45 -8.97 20.37
CA LEU A 140 -13.61 -8.23 19.89
C LEU A 140 -14.55 -9.10 19.07
N TYR A 141 -14.01 -9.97 18.23
CA TYR A 141 -14.82 -10.92 17.46
C TYR A 141 -15.63 -11.84 18.37
N GLN A 142 -14.98 -12.42 19.37
CA GLN A 142 -15.65 -13.30 20.34
C GLN A 142 -16.73 -12.57 21.14
N GLU A 143 -16.45 -11.37 21.59
CA GLU A 143 -17.38 -10.60 22.41
C GLU A 143 -18.61 -10.13 21.64
N TYR A 144 -18.42 -9.64 20.41
CA TYR A 144 -19.50 -8.95 19.68
C TYR A 144 -20.04 -9.70 18.49
N PHE A 145 -19.29 -10.63 17.91
CA PHE A 145 -19.57 -11.15 16.58
C PHE A 145 -19.77 -12.67 16.52
N GLU A 146 -19.16 -13.43 17.40
CA GLU A 146 -19.24 -14.89 17.36
C GLU A 146 -20.69 -15.37 17.49
N GLY A 147 -21.10 -16.26 16.57
CA GLY A 147 -22.45 -16.81 16.52
C GLY A 147 -23.55 -15.84 16.09
N ARG A 148 -23.22 -14.66 15.58
CA ARG A 148 -24.18 -13.64 15.13
C ARG A 148 -24.07 -13.38 13.63
N ASN A 149 -25.20 -13.11 12.99
CA ASN A 149 -25.24 -12.56 11.65
C ASN A 149 -25.00 -11.04 11.73
N ILE A 150 -23.92 -10.56 11.10
CA ILE A 150 -23.49 -9.17 11.22
C ILE A 150 -23.48 -8.51 9.86
N ILE A 151 -23.94 -7.26 9.83
CA ILE A 151 -23.79 -6.35 8.69
C ILE A 151 -22.94 -5.19 9.17
N GLY A 152 -21.72 -5.09 8.62
CA GLY A 152 -20.85 -3.92 8.84
C GLY A 152 -21.26 -2.78 7.92
N VAL A 153 -21.41 -1.59 8.48
CA VAL A 153 -21.64 -0.35 7.72
C VAL A 153 -20.49 0.59 8.00
N HIS A 154 -19.82 1.03 6.95
CA HIS A 154 -18.87 2.14 7.03
C HIS A 154 -19.60 3.45 6.73
N VAL A 155 -19.55 4.40 7.68
CA VAL A 155 -20.20 5.72 7.61
C VAL A 155 -19.14 6.79 7.45
#